data_bf36a9f291a9c0d24ac8686c3ca402ec
#
_entry.id   bf36a9f291a9c0d24ac8686c3ca402ec
#
_cell.length_a   1.000
_cell.length_b   1.000
_cell.length_c   1.000
_cell.angle_alpha   90.00
_cell.angle_beta   90.00
_cell.angle_gamma   90.00
#
_symmetry.space_group_name_H-M   'P 1'
#
loop_
_entity.id
_entity.type
_entity.pdbx_description
1 polymer ?
#
loop_
_entity_poly.entity_id
_entity_poly.type
_entity_poly.pdbx_seq_one_letter_code
_entity_poly.pdbx_strand_id
1 'polypeptide(L)'
;FKIGVIPVLAMPSHGMRELSGIVKTAQPKGFIVIETYHGVDHLAEAAVLQKENPCIEKVIPAERLEQMDFSQWELDEELYEKPCSRDTAILVLSGGSTGIPKLIARPHADYLHLQKYCALSCGMDENSVSLIAMPVTHCWNLCGPGLLGSLFAGAKTVLCRNGSADEILNCIEMHEVTTMALVPSLLRACISLQDLMENDLSSLQMIQIGGAR
;
A
#
# COMPACT_ATOMS: atom_id res chain seq x y z
N PHE A 1 4.45 -3.54 -12.51
CA PHE A 1 4.14 -2.56 -13.56
C PHE A 1 4.97 -2.79 -14.82
N LYS A 2 6.31 -2.92 -14.75
CA LYS A 2 7.19 -3.01 -15.92
C LYS A 2 6.87 -4.20 -16.84
N ILE A 3 6.44 -5.32 -16.28
CA ILE A 3 6.15 -6.57 -17.00
C ILE A 3 4.66 -6.72 -17.38
N GLY A 4 3.86 -5.67 -17.32
CA GLY A 4 2.44 -5.70 -17.67
C GLY A 4 1.53 -6.43 -16.68
N VAL A 5 2.03 -6.88 -15.53
CA VAL A 5 1.19 -7.45 -14.48
C VAL A 5 0.33 -6.36 -13.83
N ILE A 6 -0.95 -6.60 -13.71
CA ILE A 6 -1.93 -5.68 -13.12
C ILE A 6 -2.18 -6.11 -11.66
N PRO A 7 -1.59 -5.43 -10.65
CA PRO A 7 -1.84 -5.76 -9.26
C PRO A 7 -3.24 -5.31 -8.81
N VAL A 8 -3.82 -6.10 -7.90
CA VAL A 8 -5.01 -5.75 -7.12
C VAL A 8 -4.61 -5.81 -5.67
N LEU A 9 -4.58 -4.67 -4.99
CA LEU A 9 -4.09 -4.57 -3.62
C LEU A 9 -5.26 -4.69 -2.64
N ALA A 10 -5.50 -5.92 -2.16
CA ALA A 10 -6.43 -6.15 -1.07
C ALA A 10 -5.79 -5.81 0.27
N MET A 11 -6.59 -5.31 1.21
CA MET A 11 -6.12 -5.06 2.58
C MET A 11 -6.16 -6.37 3.39
N PRO A 12 -5.22 -6.57 4.32
CA PRO A 12 -5.25 -7.73 5.22
C PRO A 12 -6.52 -7.80 6.08
N SER A 13 -7.22 -6.69 6.25
CA SER A 13 -8.50 -6.60 6.97
C SER A 13 -9.72 -7.04 6.15
N HIS A 14 -9.57 -7.29 4.85
CA HIS A 14 -10.67 -7.83 4.05
C HIS A 14 -10.94 -9.28 4.45
N GLY A 15 -12.20 -9.56 4.82
CA GLY A 15 -12.64 -10.92 5.10
C GLY A 15 -12.91 -11.72 3.83
N MET A 16 -13.17 -13.03 4.00
CA MET A 16 -13.43 -13.96 2.89
C MET A 16 -14.53 -13.51 1.94
N ARG A 17 -15.57 -12.82 2.42
CA ARG A 17 -16.66 -12.31 1.59
C ARG A 17 -16.18 -11.26 0.60
N GLU A 18 -15.40 -10.28 1.07
CA GLU A 18 -14.82 -9.24 0.23
C GLU A 18 -13.79 -9.82 -0.73
N LEU A 19 -12.90 -10.68 -0.25
CA LEU A 19 -11.90 -11.37 -1.06
C LEU A 19 -12.53 -12.21 -2.17
N SER A 20 -13.57 -12.99 -1.87
CA SER A 20 -14.34 -13.73 -2.89
C SER A 20 -14.94 -12.80 -3.95
N GLY A 21 -15.47 -11.65 -3.55
CA GLY A 21 -16.02 -10.66 -4.48
C GLY A 21 -14.95 -10.06 -5.38
N ILE A 22 -13.80 -9.70 -4.81
CA ILE A 22 -12.63 -9.19 -5.55
C ILE A 22 -12.13 -10.24 -6.55
N VAL A 23 -11.92 -11.47 -6.10
CA VAL A 23 -11.41 -12.58 -6.94
C VAL A 23 -12.36 -12.86 -8.10
N LYS A 24 -13.68 -12.94 -7.85
CA LYS A 24 -14.69 -13.17 -8.90
C LYS A 24 -14.67 -12.07 -9.97
N THR A 25 -14.38 -10.83 -9.59
CA THR A 25 -14.38 -9.70 -10.53
C THR A 25 -13.04 -9.55 -11.23
N ALA A 26 -11.92 -9.66 -10.49
CA ALA A 26 -10.58 -9.44 -11.01
C ALA A 26 -10.03 -10.67 -11.78
N GLN A 27 -10.51 -11.88 -11.47
CA GLN A 27 -10.02 -13.15 -12.05
C GLN A 27 -8.49 -13.25 -12.00
N PRO A 28 -7.85 -13.07 -10.81
CA PRO A 28 -6.40 -13.05 -10.71
C PRO A 28 -5.81 -14.42 -10.98
N LYS A 29 -4.67 -14.47 -11.66
CA LYS A 29 -3.91 -15.71 -11.90
C LYS A 29 -2.99 -16.07 -10.73
N GLY A 30 -2.51 -15.08 -10.01
CA GLY A 30 -1.65 -15.24 -8.84
C GLY A 30 -2.22 -14.54 -7.63
N PHE A 31 -2.02 -15.13 -6.46
CA PHE A 31 -2.41 -14.56 -5.18
C PHE A 31 -1.21 -14.57 -4.23
N ILE A 32 -0.67 -13.39 -3.93
CA ILE A 32 0.41 -13.22 -2.96
C ILE A 32 -0.24 -12.91 -1.63
N VAL A 33 0.14 -13.63 -0.58
CA VAL A 33 -0.51 -13.56 0.71
C VAL A 33 0.52 -13.71 1.85
N ILE A 34 0.37 -12.92 2.90
CA ILE A 34 1.08 -13.12 4.17
C ILE A 34 0.51 -14.38 4.85
N GLU A 35 1.37 -15.20 5.49
CA GLU A 35 0.90 -16.44 6.11
C GLU A 35 -0.06 -16.17 7.27
N THR A 36 0.37 -15.31 8.21
CA THR A 36 -0.45 -14.98 9.39
C THR A 36 -0.38 -13.48 9.68
N TYR A 37 -1.53 -12.86 9.93
CA TYR A 37 -1.62 -11.46 10.33
C TYR A 37 -2.73 -11.28 11.38
N HIS A 38 -2.41 -10.65 12.52
CA HIS A 38 -3.33 -10.45 13.66
C HIS A 38 -4.09 -11.73 14.08
N GLY A 39 -3.42 -12.88 14.03
CA GLY A 39 -4.00 -14.18 14.44
C GLY A 39 -4.90 -14.84 13.39
N VAL A 40 -5.03 -14.26 12.21
CA VAL A 40 -5.75 -14.86 11.08
C VAL A 40 -4.76 -15.61 10.20
N ASP A 41 -5.08 -16.86 9.86
CA ASP A 41 -4.34 -17.67 8.89
C ASP A 41 -4.81 -17.36 7.47
N HIS A 42 -4.16 -16.39 6.86
CA HIS A 42 -4.50 -15.94 5.50
C HIS A 42 -4.06 -16.94 4.42
N LEU A 43 -3.08 -17.81 4.72
CA LEU A 43 -2.69 -18.86 3.78
C LEU A 43 -3.79 -19.92 3.67
N ALA A 44 -4.42 -20.29 4.78
CA ALA A 44 -5.58 -21.18 4.76
C ALA A 44 -6.77 -20.56 4.02
N GLU A 45 -7.06 -19.26 4.23
CA GLU A 45 -8.08 -18.53 3.47
C GLU A 45 -7.79 -18.51 1.96
N ALA A 46 -6.54 -18.26 1.58
CA ALA A 46 -6.11 -18.27 0.18
C ALA A 46 -6.27 -19.66 -0.47
N ALA A 47 -6.01 -20.74 0.27
CA ALA A 47 -6.23 -22.11 -0.23
C ALA A 47 -7.71 -22.38 -0.49
N VAL A 48 -8.61 -21.89 0.36
CA VAL A 48 -10.07 -21.99 0.14
C VAL A 48 -10.46 -21.18 -1.11
N LEU A 49 -9.99 -19.94 -1.23
CA LEU A 49 -10.27 -19.10 -2.40
C LEU A 49 -9.78 -19.75 -3.70
N GLN A 50 -8.58 -20.32 -3.71
CA GLN A 50 -8.03 -21.01 -4.87
C GLN A 50 -8.88 -22.22 -5.28
N LYS A 51 -9.35 -23.02 -4.31
CA LYS A 51 -10.21 -24.16 -4.57
C LYS A 51 -11.55 -23.76 -5.20
N GLU A 52 -12.11 -22.65 -4.74
CA GLU A 52 -13.39 -22.12 -5.22
C GLU A 52 -13.28 -21.32 -6.53
N ASN A 53 -12.08 -20.82 -6.84
CA ASN A 53 -11.84 -19.96 -8.00
C ASN A 53 -10.65 -20.48 -8.83
N PRO A 54 -10.90 -21.33 -9.85
CA PRO A 54 -9.84 -21.94 -10.67
C PRO A 54 -8.96 -20.93 -11.44
N CYS A 55 -9.37 -19.67 -11.53
CA CYS A 55 -8.54 -18.61 -12.10
C CYS A 55 -7.25 -18.36 -11.29
N ILE A 56 -7.26 -18.67 -9.98
CA ILE A 56 -6.07 -18.56 -9.13
C ILE A 56 -5.18 -19.79 -9.40
N GLU A 57 -4.23 -19.63 -10.31
CA GLU A 57 -3.30 -20.69 -10.68
C GLU A 57 -2.26 -20.94 -9.58
N LYS A 58 -1.82 -19.86 -8.90
CA LYS A 58 -0.76 -19.92 -7.87
C LYS A 58 -1.11 -19.07 -6.66
N VAL A 59 -0.91 -19.64 -5.45
CA VAL A 59 -0.83 -18.92 -4.18
C VAL A 59 0.63 -18.88 -3.75
N ILE A 60 1.12 -17.69 -3.42
CA ILE A 60 2.53 -17.44 -3.09
C ILE A 60 2.58 -16.79 -1.71
N PRO A 61 3.11 -17.47 -0.68
CA PRO A 61 3.38 -16.84 0.61
C PRO A 61 4.39 -15.70 0.46
N ALA A 62 4.10 -14.55 1.05
CA ALA A 62 4.97 -13.37 0.96
C ALA A 62 6.34 -13.64 1.59
N GLU A 63 6.38 -14.41 2.67
CA GLU A 63 7.58 -14.85 3.39
C GLU A 63 8.54 -15.64 2.49
N ARG A 64 7.99 -16.38 1.52
CA ARG A 64 8.81 -17.07 0.53
C ARG A 64 9.52 -16.10 -0.41
N LEU A 65 8.89 -14.97 -0.75
CA LEU A 65 9.50 -13.93 -1.60
C LEU A 65 10.63 -13.23 -0.85
N GLU A 66 10.49 -13.00 0.45
CA GLU A 66 11.52 -12.39 1.29
C GLU A 66 12.79 -13.23 1.39
N GLN A 67 12.67 -14.56 1.28
CA GLN A 67 13.77 -15.52 1.34
C GLN A 67 14.46 -15.75 -0.01
N MET A 68 13.90 -15.23 -1.11
CA MET A 68 14.46 -15.42 -2.44
C MET A 68 15.61 -14.46 -2.69
N ASP A 69 16.72 -14.97 -3.17
CA ASP A 69 17.81 -14.16 -3.72
C ASP A 69 17.50 -13.78 -5.18
N PHE A 70 17.13 -12.53 -5.38
CA PHE A 70 16.86 -11.98 -6.71
C PHE A 70 18.11 -11.40 -7.40
N SER A 71 19.28 -11.41 -6.76
CA SER A 71 20.50 -10.78 -7.28
C SER A 71 20.98 -11.35 -8.61
N GLN A 72 20.64 -12.61 -8.88
CA GLN A 72 21.00 -13.33 -10.10
C GLN A 72 19.85 -13.43 -11.11
N TRP A 73 18.71 -12.80 -10.84
CA TRP A 73 17.57 -12.86 -11.72
C TRP A 73 17.64 -11.73 -12.74
N GLU A 74 17.90 -12.08 -13.98
CA GLU A 74 17.73 -11.17 -15.10
C GLU A 74 16.28 -11.28 -15.62
N LEU A 75 15.66 -10.11 -15.82
CA LEU A 75 14.35 -10.03 -16.48
C LEU A 75 14.57 -10.26 -17.97
N ASP A 76 14.13 -11.43 -18.46
CA ASP A 76 14.09 -11.68 -19.89
C ASP A 76 12.98 -10.82 -20.53
N GLU A 77 13.40 -9.76 -21.20
CA GLU A 77 12.50 -8.79 -21.83
C GLU A 77 11.72 -9.38 -23.03
N GLU A 78 12.08 -10.56 -23.50
CA GLU A 78 11.35 -11.27 -24.55
C GLU A 78 10.13 -12.02 -24.02
N LEU A 79 10.06 -12.28 -22.70
CA LEU A 79 8.96 -13.03 -22.08
C LEU A 79 7.70 -12.21 -21.82
N TYR A 80 7.74 -10.89 -21.99
CA TYR A 80 6.58 -10.04 -21.74
C TYR A 80 6.49 -8.86 -22.70
N GLU A 81 5.25 -8.46 -23.02
CA GLU A 81 4.99 -7.25 -23.77
C GLU A 81 5.12 -6.03 -22.84
N LYS A 82 5.90 -5.03 -23.27
CA LYS A 82 6.04 -3.78 -22.53
C LYS A 82 4.70 -3.04 -22.56
N PRO A 83 4.11 -2.73 -21.41
CA PRO A 83 2.83 -2.03 -21.37
C PRO A 83 2.96 -0.61 -21.93
N CYS A 84 1.92 -0.16 -22.62
CA CYS A 84 1.83 1.21 -23.07
C CYS A 84 1.22 2.12 -22.00
N SER A 85 1.32 3.43 -22.19
CA SER A 85 0.84 4.42 -21.22
C SER A 85 -0.66 4.35 -20.93
N ARG A 86 -1.45 3.78 -21.85
CA ARG A 86 -2.92 3.67 -21.74
C ARG A 86 -3.37 2.34 -21.12
N ASP A 87 -2.46 1.37 -21.01
CA ASP A 87 -2.79 0.08 -20.41
C ASP A 87 -3.05 0.24 -18.90
N THR A 88 -3.86 -0.64 -18.36
CA THR A 88 -4.15 -0.66 -16.93
C THR A 88 -2.90 -1.01 -16.14
N ALA A 89 -2.47 -0.09 -15.28
CA ALA A 89 -1.33 -0.31 -14.38
C ALA A 89 -1.73 -1.03 -13.11
N ILE A 90 -2.92 -0.72 -12.57
CA ILE A 90 -3.39 -1.24 -11.28
C ILE A 90 -4.91 -1.21 -11.21
N LEU A 91 -5.49 -2.14 -10.48
CA LEU A 91 -6.88 -2.10 -10.05
C LEU A 91 -6.93 -1.65 -8.58
N VAL A 92 -7.42 -0.44 -8.33
CA VAL A 92 -7.61 0.07 -6.98
C VAL A 92 -9.01 -0.25 -6.47
N LEU A 93 -9.12 -0.50 -5.16
CA LEU A 93 -10.38 -0.81 -4.51
C LEU A 93 -11.06 0.46 -4.04
N SER A 94 -12.33 0.64 -4.36
CA SER A 94 -13.16 1.69 -3.76
C SER A 94 -13.69 1.27 -2.40
N GLY A 95 -13.89 2.23 -1.50
CA GLY A 95 -14.68 2.00 -0.29
C GLY A 95 -16.14 1.74 -0.66
N GLY A 96 -16.52 0.49 -0.80
CA GLY A 96 -17.87 0.11 -1.21
C GLY A 96 -18.89 0.30 -0.08
N SER A 97 -19.88 1.17 -0.27
CA SER A 97 -21.04 1.28 0.63
C SER A 97 -21.92 0.02 0.66
N THR A 98 -21.70 -0.90 -0.29
CA THR A 98 -22.48 -2.14 -0.48
C THR A 98 -21.78 -3.41 0.04
N GLY A 99 -20.62 -3.27 0.69
CA GLY A 99 -19.87 -4.38 1.31
C GLY A 99 -18.90 -5.12 0.38
N ILE A 100 -18.99 -5.01 -0.96
CA ILE A 100 -17.99 -5.54 -1.88
C ILE A 100 -17.29 -4.36 -2.56
N PRO A 101 -15.95 -4.24 -2.43
CA PRO A 101 -15.19 -3.18 -3.07
C PRO A 101 -15.33 -3.23 -4.61
N LYS A 102 -15.49 -2.07 -5.24
CA LYS A 102 -15.43 -1.98 -6.70
C LYS A 102 -13.99 -1.86 -7.16
N LEU A 103 -13.67 -2.51 -8.27
CA LEU A 103 -12.37 -2.39 -8.92
C LEU A 103 -12.38 -1.19 -9.87
N ILE A 104 -11.41 -0.30 -9.71
CA ILE A 104 -11.23 0.88 -10.53
C ILE A 104 -9.91 0.73 -11.26
N ALA A 105 -9.97 0.60 -12.58
CA ALA A 105 -8.78 0.52 -13.41
C ALA A 105 -8.11 1.90 -13.52
N ARG A 106 -6.79 1.94 -13.29
CA ARG A 106 -5.97 3.14 -13.43
C ARG A 106 -4.89 2.87 -14.48
N PRO A 107 -4.86 3.62 -15.59
CA PRO A 107 -3.82 3.52 -16.61
C PRO A 107 -2.45 3.97 -16.09
N HIS A 108 -1.37 3.48 -16.72
CA HIS A 108 0.00 3.84 -16.34
C HIS A 108 0.24 5.36 -16.34
N ALA A 109 -0.18 6.06 -17.41
CA ALA A 109 0.00 7.50 -17.51
C ALA A 109 -0.75 8.26 -16.41
N ASP A 110 -2.02 7.88 -16.16
CA ASP A 110 -2.84 8.52 -15.13
C ASP A 110 -2.27 8.30 -13.73
N TYR A 111 -1.83 7.06 -13.45
CA TYR A 111 -1.31 6.70 -12.14
C TYR A 111 0.04 7.36 -11.86
N LEU A 112 0.92 7.44 -12.86
CA LEU A 112 2.19 8.16 -12.76
C LEU A 112 1.96 9.68 -12.57
N HIS A 113 1.00 10.24 -13.30
CA HIS A 113 0.64 11.65 -13.17
C HIS A 113 0.13 11.99 -11.77
N LEU A 114 -0.74 11.13 -11.21
CA LEU A 114 -1.24 11.28 -9.85
C LEU A 114 -0.10 11.29 -8.82
N GLN A 115 0.85 10.36 -8.90
CA GLN A 115 2.01 10.31 -7.99
C GLN A 115 2.83 11.60 -8.03
N LYS A 116 3.13 12.08 -9.24
CA LYS A 116 3.85 13.33 -9.44
C LYS A 116 3.14 14.51 -8.80
N TYR A 117 1.84 14.67 -9.07
CA TYR A 117 1.09 15.80 -8.52
C TYR A 117 0.89 15.72 -7.02
N CYS A 118 0.69 14.53 -6.47
CA CYS A 118 0.62 14.34 -5.02
C CYS A 118 1.93 14.73 -4.34
N ALA A 119 3.08 14.28 -4.85
CA ALA A 119 4.39 14.64 -4.31
C ALA A 119 4.63 16.17 -4.38
N LEU A 120 4.38 16.78 -5.53
CA LEU A 120 4.55 18.23 -5.72
C LEU A 120 3.61 19.05 -4.82
N SER A 121 2.33 18.65 -4.71
CA SER A 121 1.34 19.34 -3.87
C SER A 121 1.67 19.27 -2.39
N CYS A 122 2.41 18.25 -1.98
CA CYS A 122 2.90 18.07 -0.62
C CYS A 122 4.29 18.68 -0.39
N GLY A 123 4.87 19.34 -1.40
CA GLY A 123 6.20 19.93 -1.31
C GLY A 123 7.32 18.91 -1.09
N MET A 124 7.11 17.66 -1.54
CA MET A 124 8.09 16.59 -1.34
C MET A 124 9.25 16.69 -2.32
N ASP A 125 10.44 16.45 -1.81
CA ASP A 125 11.71 16.40 -2.53
C ASP A 125 12.61 15.26 -2.01
N GLU A 126 13.84 15.21 -2.47
CA GLU A 126 14.85 14.21 -2.06
C GLU A 126 15.28 14.29 -0.59
N ASN A 127 15.02 15.42 0.09
CA ASN A 127 15.30 15.61 1.51
C ASN A 127 14.12 15.22 2.40
N SER A 128 12.97 14.96 1.80
CA SER A 128 11.76 14.60 2.54
C SER A 128 11.86 13.20 3.14
N VAL A 129 11.29 13.04 4.33
CA VAL A 129 11.13 11.75 5.01
C VAL A 129 9.64 11.50 5.21
N SER A 130 9.08 10.58 4.45
CA SER A 130 7.65 10.26 4.46
C SER A 130 7.35 9.08 5.37
N LEU A 131 6.44 9.24 6.32
CA LEU A 131 5.96 8.18 7.20
C LEU A 131 4.64 7.59 6.68
N ILE A 132 4.61 6.28 6.49
CA ILE A 132 3.42 5.52 6.16
C ILE A 132 2.98 4.72 7.37
N ALA A 133 1.95 5.21 8.05
CA ALA A 133 1.42 4.62 9.29
C ALA A 133 0.11 3.83 9.08
N MET A 134 -0.50 3.95 7.92
CA MET A 134 -1.73 3.22 7.57
C MET A 134 -1.44 2.22 6.44
N PRO A 135 -2.33 1.24 6.18
CA PRO A 135 -2.08 0.21 5.18
C PRO A 135 -1.67 0.78 3.82
N VAL A 136 -0.49 0.40 3.34
CA VAL A 136 0.08 0.86 2.05
C VAL A 136 -0.75 0.38 0.85
N THR A 137 -1.55 -0.65 1.03
CA THR A 137 -2.49 -1.16 0.01
C THR A 137 -3.66 -0.22 -0.26
N HIS A 138 -3.93 0.73 0.63
CA HIS A 138 -4.91 1.78 0.39
C HIS A 138 -4.35 2.81 -0.60
N CYS A 139 -5.16 3.19 -1.60
CA CYS A 139 -4.73 4.08 -2.69
C CYS A 139 -4.09 5.40 -2.22
N TRP A 140 -4.51 5.94 -1.10
CA TRP A 140 -3.95 7.17 -0.54
C TRP A 140 -2.51 6.98 -0.02
N ASN A 141 -2.25 5.92 0.76
CA ASN A 141 -0.91 5.61 1.26
C ASN A 141 0.01 5.01 0.19
N LEU A 142 -0.56 4.41 -0.84
CA LEU A 142 0.21 3.95 -1.97
C LEU A 142 0.65 5.12 -2.86
N CYS A 143 -0.26 6.05 -3.20
CA CYS A 143 -0.08 7.03 -4.26
C CYS A 143 0.02 8.48 -3.76
N GLY A 144 -0.70 8.87 -2.70
CA GLY A 144 -0.74 10.25 -2.16
C GLY A 144 0.63 10.77 -1.74
N PRO A 145 0.85 11.38 -0.59
CA PRO A 145 2.19 11.56 -0.05
C PRO A 145 2.72 10.23 0.51
N GLY A 146 2.37 9.12 -0.14
CA GLY A 146 2.65 7.75 0.24
C GLY A 146 3.85 7.17 -0.51
N LEU A 147 3.89 5.83 -0.59
CA LEU A 147 5.06 5.10 -1.11
C LEU A 147 5.49 5.56 -2.51
N LEU A 148 4.58 5.57 -3.48
CA LEU A 148 4.93 5.89 -4.86
C LEU A 148 5.22 7.37 -5.07
N GLY A 149 4.55 8.27 -4.33
CA GLY A 149 4.87 9.70 -4.33
C GLY A 149 6.26 9.97 -3.75
N SER A 150 6.63 9.27 -2.67
CA SER A 150 7.97 9.36 -2.08
C SER A 150 9.04 8.86 -3.05
N LEU A 151 8.82 7.72 -3.70
CA LEU A 151 9.73 7.19 -4.71
C LEU A 151 9.90 8.15 -5.89
N PHE A 152 8.82 8.80 -6.33
CA PHE A 152 8.88 9.80 -7.39
C PHE A 152 9.71 11.03 -6.98
N ALA A 153 9.58 11.48 -5.74
CA ALA A 153 10.31 12.64 -5.21
C ALA A 153 11.78 12.33 -4.87
N GLY A 154 12.20 11.05 -4.86
CA GLY A 154 13.49 10.62 -4.35
C GLY A 154 13.58 10.67 -2.82
N ALA A 155 12.44 10.75 -2.14
CA ALA A 155 12.32 10.89 -0.70
C ALA A 155 12.55 9.56 0.03
N LYS A 156 13.02 9.64 1.28
CA LYS A 156 13.09 8.49 2.19
C LYS A 156 11.67 8.09 2.62
N THR A 157 11.40 6.79 2.67
CA THR A 157 10.12 6.27 3.18
C THR A 157 10.34 5.43 4.43
N VAL A 158 9.56 5.71 5.47
CA VAL A 158 9.51 4.96 6.72
C VAL A 158 8.15 4.25 6.80
N LEU A 159 8.15 2.95 7.07
CA LEU A 159 6.94 2.15 7.21
C LEU A 159 6.73 1.79 8.68
N CYS A 160 5.58 2.14 9.26
CA CYS A 160 5.16 1.62 10.56
C CYS A 160 4.72 0.16 10.43
N ARG A 161 5.01 -0.64 11.45
CA ARG A 161 4.55 -2.04 11.51
C ARG A 161 3.07 -2.15 11.87
N ASN A 162 2.67 -1.43 12.93
CA ASN A 162 1.32 -1.50 13.51
C ASN A 162 0.52 -0.23 13.29
N GLY A 163 1.20 0.90 13.02
CA GLY A 163 0.57 2.21 12.87
C GLY A 163 -0.14 2.70 14.14
N SER A 164 0.30 2.26 15.32
CA SER A 164 -0.19 2.78 16.60
C SER A 164 0.36 4.18 16.88
N ALA A 165 -0.33 4.95 17.72
CA ALA A 165 0.04 6.34 17.98
C ALA A 165 1.45 6.48 18.59
N ASP A 166 1.82 5.58 19.50
CA ASP A 166 3.14 5.52 20.11
C ASP A 166 4.23 5.20 19.09
N GLU A 167 3.98 4.23 18.20
CA GLU A 167 4.92 3.89 17.12
C GLU A 167 5.09 5.07 16.15
N ILE A 168 4.00 5.76 15.80
CA ILE A 168 4.05 6.95 14.93
C ILE A 168 4.94 8.04 15.55
N LEU A 169 4.72 8.38 16.82
CA LEU A 169 5.50 9.40 17.53
C LEU A 169 6.98 9.02 17.61
N ASN A 170 7.28 7.76 17.96
CA ASN A 170 8.65 7.25 17.98
C ASN A 170 9.31 7.26 16.58
N CYS A 171 8.56 6.92 15.53
CA CYS A 171 9.09 6.99 14.15
C CYS A 171 9.40 8.43 13.73
N ILE A 172 8.56 9.40 14.12
CA ILE A 172 8.80 10.81 13.79
C ILE A 172 10.13 11.26 14.39
N GLU A 173 10.35 11.04 15.67
CA GLU A 173 11.59 11.41 16.36
C GLU A 173 12.80 10.63 15.82
N MET A 174 12.70 9.30 15.74
CA MET A 174 13.82 8.43 15.37
C MET A 174 14.32 8.64 13.94
N HIS A 175 13.40 8.99 13.04
CA HIS A 175 13.71 9.07 11.61
C HIS A 175 13.65 10.48 11.05
N GLU A 176 13.40 11.48 11.90
CA GLU A 176 13.24 12.90 11.52
C GLU A 176 12.21 13.07 10.41
N VAL A 177 11.02 12.48 10.62
CA VAL A 177 9.93 12.48 9.62
C VAL A 177 9.48 13.90 9.32
N THR A 178 9.41 14.24 8.03
CA THR A 178 8.97 15.57 7.58
C THR A 178 7.52 15.60 7.12
N THR A 179 7.00 14.46 6.61
CA THR A 179 5.65 14.41 6.04
C THR A 179 4.97 13.09 6.35
N MET A 180 3.66 13.14 6.60
CA MET A 180 2.81 11.95 6.77
C MET A 180 1.36 12.20 6.39
N ALA A 181 0.59 11.11 6.25
CA ALA A 181 -0.85 11.15 6.02
C ALA A 181 -1.57 10.33 7.10
N LEU A 182 -2.59 10.91 7.76
CA LEU A 182 -3.34 10.25 8.82
C LEU A 182 -4.84 10.48 8.68
N VAL A 183 -5.62 9.51 9.19
CA VAL A 183 -7.06 9.73 9.44
C VAL A 183 -7.24 10.56 10.72
N PRO A 184 -8.32 11.35 10.85
CA PRO A 184 -8.53 12.23 12.02
C PRO A 184 -8.50 11.52 13.37
N SER A 185 -8.99 10.29 13.44
CA SER A 185 -8.99 9.49 14.68
C SER A 185 -7.57 9.17 15.16
N LEU A 186 -6.69 8.77 14.23
CA LEU A 186 -5.31 8.43 14.54
C LEU A 186 -4.50 9.67 14.92
N LEU A 187 -4.72 10.78 14.21
CA LEU A 187 -4.08 12.07 14.58
C LEU A 187 -4.48 12.51 15.99
N ARG A 188 -5.76 12.40 16.37
CA ARG A 188 -6.19 12.71 17.74
C ARG A 188 -5.51 11.82 18.78
N ALA A 189 -5.36 10.53 18.48
CA ALA A 189 -4.63 9.61 19.36
C ALA A 189 -3.16 10.04 19.53
N CYS A 190 -2.48 10.43 18.45
CA CYS A 190 -1.11 10.95 18.52
C CYS A 190 -1.03 12.23 19.37
N ILE A 191 -1.92 13.20 19.17
CA ILE A 191 -1.95 14.45 19.95
C ILE A 191 -2.16 14.14 21.43
N SER A 192 -3.12 13.29 21.79
CA SER A 192 -3.40 12.94 23.19
C SER A 192 -2.23 12.20 23.85
N LEU A 193 -1.45 11.43 23.10
CA LEU A 193 -0.33 10.67 23.62
C LEU A 193 0.95 11.51 23.70
N GLN A 194 1.11 12.50 22.83
CA GLN A 194 2.29 13.38 22.76
C GLN A 194 2.54 14.11 24.10
N ASP A 195 1.47 14.55 24.75
CA ASP A 195 1.57 15.23 26.06
C ASP A 195 2.17 14.32 27.16
N LEU A 196 2.16 13.02 26.95
CA LEU A 196 2.69 12.01 27.87
C LEU A 196 4.07 11.49 27.47
N MET A 197 4.37 11.45 26.17
CA MET A 197 5.61 10.87 25.65
C MET A 197 6.72 11.89 25.42
N GLU A 198 6.35 13.16 25.19
CA GLU A 198 7.31 14.27 24.97
C GLU A 198 8.32 14.03 23.83
N ASN A 199 7.90 13.32 22.76
CA ASN A 199 8.74 13.06 21.59
C ASN A 199 9.14 14.37 20.88
N ASP A 200 10.32 14.41 20.28
CA ASP A 200 10.72 15.53 19.41
C ASP A 200 10.03 15.42 18.04
N LEU A 201 9.10 16.33 17.80
CA LEU A 201 8.35 16.43 16.52
C LEU A 201 8.81 17.61 15.66
N SER A 202 9.95 18.23 15.97
CA SER A 202 10.43 19.47 15.32
C SER A 202 10.74 19.28 13.82
N SER A 203 11.02 18.06 13.40
CA SER A 203 11.24 17.71 11.98
C SER A 203 9.95 17.74 11.13
N LEU A 204 8.78 17.60 11.77
CA LEU A 204 7.51 17.42 11.06
C LEU A 204 7.03 18.73 10.43
N GLN A 205 6.91 18.75 9.11
CA GLN A 205 6.54 19.94 8.33
C GLN A 205 5.12 19.87 7.81
N MET A 206 4.61 18.66 7.49
CA MET A 206 3.31 18.50 6.86
C MET A 206 2.60 17.24 7.33
N ILE A 207 1.31 17.40 7.66
CA ILE A 207 0.39 16.29 7.89
C ILE A 207 -0.80 16.45 6.96
N GLN A 208 -1.00 15.48 6.07
CA GLN A 208 -2.21 15.40 5.27
C GLN A 208 -3.29 14.64 6.06
N ILE A 209 -4.48 15.22 6.16
CA ILE A 209 -5.60 14.64 6.91
C ILE A 209 -6.76 14.36 5.96
N GLY A 210 -7.32 13.14 6.02
CA GLY A 210 -8.46 12.76 5.19
C GLY A 210 -9.03 11.40 5.56
N GLY A 211 -9.95 10.90 4.71
CA GLY A 211 -10.48 9.53 4.80
C GLY A 211 -11.60 9.30 5.81
N ALA A 212 -11.90 10.23 6.69
CA ALA A 212 -13.03 10.16 7.64
C ALA A 212 -13.53 11.57 8.01
N ARG A 213 -14.75 11.64 8.53
CA ARG A 213 -15.33 12.86 9.12
C ARG A 213 -15.06 12.90 10.62
#